data_75d8e22a5e69121deba49ae710f4de18
#
_entry.id   75d8e22a5e69121deba49ae710f4de18
#
_cell.length_a   1.000
_cell.length_b   1.000
_cell.length_c   1.000
_cell.angle_alpha   90.00
_cell.angle_beta   90.00
_cell.angle_gamma   90.00
#
_symmetry.space_group_name_H-M   'P 1'
#
loop_
_entity.id
_entity.type
_entity.pdbx_description
1 polymer ?
#
loop_
_entity_poly.entity_id
_entity_poly.type
_entity_poly.pdbx_seq_one_letter_code
_entity_poly.pdbx_strand_id
1 'polypeptide(L)'
;MTKDNIIIYTDGGCRGHPGLGAWAAILISEKHNLRLEIGESEDNTTNNRMEMKAAIKALERLKHSHNIKLHSDSAYLVNGMTKWIYSWQKNNWVKSDKKPVENKEYWLKLIELSKKHNIEFIKVKGHSTNKENNRADEIVNILMDEHTEKGESASFNEKTEYC
;
A
#
# COMPACT_ATOMS: atom_id res chain seq x y z
N MET A 1 10.67 21.74 14.57
CA MET A 1 11.47 20.63 14.05
C MET A 1 10.93 20.16 12.71
N THR A 2 11.79 19.94 11.75
CA THR A 2 11.40 19.37 10.47
C THR A 2 11.10 17.89 10.63
N LYS A 3 10.02 17.43 9.99
CA LYS A 3 9.67 16.01 9.97
C LYS A 3 10.66 15.25 9.11
N ASP A 4 10.94 14.01 9.49
CA ASP A 4 11.78 13.11 8.67
C ASP A 4 11.06 12.75 7.38
N ASN A 5 11.83 12.61 6.31
CA ASN A 5 11.35 12.21 5.00
C ASN A 5 11.42 10.70 4.86
N ILE A 6 10.32 10.10 4.49
CA ILE A 6 10.22 8.66 4.22
C ILE A 6 9.72 8.47 2.81
N ILE A 7 10.35 7.57 2.08
CA ILE A 7 9.93 7.18 0.74
C ILE A 7 9.32 5.79 0.85
N ILE A 8 8.10 5.64 0.33
CA ILE A 8 7.39 4.36 0.37
C ILE A 8 7.01 3.94 -1.04
N TYR A 9 7.23 2.66 -1.36
CA TYR A 9 6.74 2.03 -2.58
C TYR A 9 5.82 0.89 -2.17
N THR A 10 4.64 0.83 -2.75
CA THR A 10 3.65 -0.21 -2.42
C THR A 10 3.21 -0.93 -3.68
N ASP A 11 2.83 -2.19 -3.51
CA ASP A 11 2.22 -2.99 -4.55
C ASP A 11 1.29 -4.02 -3.94
N GLY A 12 0.31 -4.44 -4.73
CA GLY A 12 -0.61 -5.49 -4.35
C GLY A 12 -1.03 -6.26 -5.57
N GLY A 13 -1.36 -7.52 -5.38
CA GLY A 13 -1.80 -8.37 -6.48
C GLY A 13 -2.73 -9.43 -5.98
N CYS A 14 -3.47 -10.02 -6.91
CA CYS A 14 -4.43 -11.07 -6.60
C CYS A 14 -4.55 -12.01 -7.80
N ARG A 15 -4.60 -13.30 -7.53
CA ARG A 15 -4.78 -14.34 -8.54
C ARG A 15 -6.23 -14.83 -8.47
N GLY A 16 -7.14 -14.07 -9.10
CA GLY A 16 -8.58 -14.33 -9.11
C GLY A 16 -9.40 -13.15 -8.59
N HIS A 17 -10.74 -13.26 -8.66
CA HIS A 17 -11.67 -12.20 -8.25
C HIS A 17 -12.90 -12.77 -7.55
N PRO A 18 -12.89 -13.04 -6.23
CA PRO A 18 -11.78 -12.95 -5.30
C PRO A 18 -10.81 -14.14 -5.43
N GLY A 19 -9.66 -14.03 -4.82
CA GLY A 19 -8.69 -15.11 -4.84
C GLY A 19 -7.52 -14.86 -3.90
N LEU A 20 -6.48 -15.64 -4.08
CA LEU A 20 -5.24 -15.50 -3.33
C LEU A 20 -4.54 -14.20 -3.74
N GLY A 21 -4.21 -13.38 -2.77
CA GLY A 21 -3.49 -12.14 -3.01
C GLY A 21 -2.34 -11.93 -2.05
N ALA A 22 -1.60 -10.86 -2.30
CA ALA A 22 -0.55 -10.42 -1.40
C ALA A 22 -0.31 -8.93 -1.59
N TRP A 23 0.23 -8.31 -0.56
CA TRP A 23 0.67 -6.91 -0.60
C TRP A 23 2.12 -6.83 -0.19
N ALA A 24 2.80 -5.79 -0.67
CA ALA A 24 4.18 -5.52 -0.29
C ALA A 24 4.40 -4.02 -0.18
N ALA A 25 5.29 -3.64 0.71
CA ALA A 25 5.69 -2.25 0.87
C ALA A 25 7.18 -2.17 1.15
N ILE A 26 7.80 -1.14 0.59
CA ILE A 26 9.22 -0.84 0.80
C ILE A 26 9.28 0.56 1.39
N LEU A 27 9.85 0.67 2.58
CA LEU A 27 9.98 1.94 3.29
C LEU A 27 11.47 2.28 3.37
N ILE A 28 11.80 3.50 2.95
CA ILE A 28 13.19 3.95 2.91
C ILE A 28 13.33 5.24 3.71
N SER A 29 14.27 5.24 4.66
CA SER A 29 14.68 6.43 5.38
C SER A 29 16.12 6.73 5.00
N GLU A 30 16.34 7.73 4.16
CA GLU A 30 17.69 8.11 3.75
C GLU A 30 18.48 8.66 4.92
N LYS A 31 17.84 9.44 5.77
CA LYS A 31 18.47 10.03 6.96
C LYS A 31 19.10 8.97 7.88
N HIS A 32 18.42 7.83 8.04
CA HIS A 32 18.87 6.77 8.93
C HIS A 32 19.52 5.60 8.19
N ASN A 33 19.64 5.70 6.87
CA ASN A 33 20.17 4.61 6.01
C ASN A 33 19.44 3.30 6.26
N LEU A 34 18.11 3.38 6.39
CA LEU A 34 17.27 2.22 6.67
C LEU A 34 16.38 1.89 5.48
N ARG A 35 16.25 0.61 5.23
CA ARG A 35 15.33 0.06 4.23
C ARG A 35 14.56 -1.07 4.90
N LEU A 36 13.24 -1.01 4.81
CA LEU A 36 12.36 -2.04 5.34
C LEU A 36 11.52 -2.59 4.19
N GLU A 37 11.52 -3.90 4.03
CA GLU A 37 10.67 -4.60 3.07
C GLU A 37 9.69 -5.45 3.85
N ILE A 38 8.39 -5.22 3.68
CA ILE A 38 7.33 -5.96 4.37
C ILE A 38 6.29 -6.45 3.38
N GLY A 39 5.59 -7.51 3.75
CA GLY A 39 4.51 -8.03 2.93
C GLY A 39 3.82 -9.20 3.60
N GLU A 40 2.67 -9.57 3.07
CA GLU A 40 1.87 -10.68 3.59
C GLU A 40 0.89 -11.16 2.52
N SER A 41 0.66 -12.47 2.49
CA SER A 41 -0.35 -13.05 1.62
C SER A 41 -1.67 -13.19 2.35
N GLU A 42 -2.75 -13.34 1.58
CA GLU A 42 -4.10 -13.39 2.14
C GLU A 42 -5.00 -14.14 1.16
N ASP A 43 -5.89 -14.99 1.69
CA ASP A 43 -6.90 -15.68 0.89
C ASP A 43 -8.12 -14.78 0.66
N ASN A 44 -8.86 -15.10 -0.39
CA ASN A 44 -10.18 -14.53 -0.62
C ASN A 44 -10.19 -13.00 -0.60
N THR A 45 -9.26 -12.40 -1.34
CA THR A 45 -9.13 -10.95 -1.42
C THR A 45 -9.22 -10.47 -2.86
N THR A 46 -8.96 -9.18 -3.09
CA THR A 46 -8.99 -8.57 -4.42
C THR A 46 -7.73 -7.76 -4.65
N ASN A 47 -7.45 -7.48 -5.93
CA ASN A 47 -6.31 -6.66 -6.30
C ASN A 47 -6.36 -5.27 -5.61
N ASN A 48 -7.52 -4.61 -5.69
CA ASN A 48 -7.67 -3.28 -5.07
C ASN A 48 -7.47 -3.30 -3.56
N ARG A 49 -7.97 -4.32 -2.87
CA ARG A 49 -7.77 -4.46 -1.43
C ARG A 49 -6.30 -4.63 -1.08
N MET A 50 -5.56 -5.40 -1.88
CA MET A 50 -4.13 -5.62 -1.61
C MET A 50 -3.33 -4.35 -1.87
N GLU A 51 -3.67 -3.58 -2.89
CA GLU A 51 -3.05 -2.28 -3.13
C GLU A 51 -3.27 -1.32 -1.96
N MET A 52 -4.49 -1.26 -1.46
CA MET A 52 -4.83 -0.42 -0.31
C MET A 52 -4.15 -0.90 0.97
N LYS A 53 -4.14 -2.21 1.19
CA LYS A 53 -3.55 -2.81 2.39
C LYS A 53 -2.05 -2.58 2.46
N ALA A 54 -1.37 -2.58 1.32
CA ALA A 54 0.06 -2.25 1.26
C ALA A 54 0.33 -0.86 1.83
N ALA A 55 -0.48 0.13 1.43
CA ALA A 55 -0.35 1.48 1.94
C ALA A 55 -0.69 1.57 3.43
N ILE A 56 -1.77 0.91 3.85
CA ILE A 56 -2.19 0.88 5.25
C ILE A 56 -1.09 0.30 6.14
N LYS A 57 -0.56 -0.86 5.76
CA LYS A 57 0.46 -1.55 6.55
C LYS A 57 1.77 -0.78 6.60
N ALA A 58 2.13 -0.13 5.50
CA ALA A 58 3.32 0.73 5.48
C ALA A 58 3.17 1.89 6.46
N LEU A 59 2.03 2.58 6.41
CA LEU A 59 1.78 3.73 7.28
C LEU A 59 1.69 3.32 8.76
N GLU A 60 1.13 2.15 9.04
CA GLU A 60 1.05 1.62 10.42
C GLU A 60 2.42 1.32 11.03
N ARG A 61 3.43 1.09 10.20
CA ARG A 61 4.79 0.85 10.70
C ARG A 61 5.47 2.12 11.22
N LEU A 62 4.94 3.29 10.87
CA LEU A 62 5.54 4.58 11.24
C LEU A 62 4.88 5.11 12.50
N LYS A 63 5.64 5.17 13.58
CA LYS A 63 5.15 5.60 14.91
C LYS A 63 5.04 7.11 15.05
N HIS A 64 5.89 7.83 14.34
CA HIS A 64 5.97 9.30 14.42
C HIS A 64 5.44 9.94 13.14
N SER A 65 5.17 11.23 13.21
CA SER A 65 4.75 12.02 12.06
C SER A 65 5.91 12.21 11.08
N HIS A 66 5.66 11.97 9.81
CA HIS A 66 6.69 12.08 8.76
C HIS A 66 6.18 12.82 7.53
N ASN A 67 7.11 13.29 6.71
CA ASN A 67 6.83 13.70 5.33
C ASN A 67 7.04 12.48 4.47
N ILE A 68 5.99 12.06 3.75
CA ILE A 68 6.00 10.79 3.03
C ILE A 68 5.72 11.02 1.55
N LYS A 69 6.53 10.38 0.69
CA LYS A 69 6.23 10.23 -0.72
C LYS A 69 5.89 8.77 -0.93
N LEU A 70 4.61 8.48 -1.15
CA LEU A 70 4.12 7.11 -1.33
C LEU A 70 3.86 6.86 -2.80
N HIS A 71 4.64 5.94 -3.37
CA HIS A 71 4.58 5.58 -4.80
C HIS A 71 3.76 4.31 -4.97
N SER A 72 2.81 4.34 -5.90
CA SER A 72 1.98 3.18 -6.22
C SER A 72 1.65 3.18 -7.71
N ASP A 73 1.58 2.01 -8.32
CA ASP A 73 1.10 1.88 -9.70
C ASP A 73 -0.43 1.74 -9.77
N SER A 74 -1.11 1.70 -8.63
CA SER A 74 -2.56 1.60 -8.56
C SER A 74 -3.25 2.96 -8.76
N ALA A 75 -3.88 3.14 -9.91
CA ALA A 75 -4.69 4.34 -10.17
C ALA A 75 -5.85 4.43 -9.18
N TYR A 76 -6.41 3.28 -8.79
CA TYR A 76 -7.49 3.20 -7.81
C TYR A 76 -7.09 3.81 -6.47
N LEU A 77 -5.93 3.41 -5.94
CA LEU A 77 -5.43 3.94 -4.68
C LEU A 77 -5.10 5.45 -4.79
N VAL A 78 -4.33 5.82 -5.79
CA VAL A 78 -3.86 7.20 -5.93
C VAL A 78 -5.03 8.16 -6.19
N ASN A 79 -5.92 7.82 -7.12
CA ASN A 79 -7.09 8.66 -7.40
C ASN A 79 -8.05 8.71 -6.22
N GLY A 80 -8.23 7.59 -5.54
CA GLY A 80 -9.07 7.55 -4.34
C GLY A 80 -8.60 8.52 -3.28
N MET A 81 -7.32 8.45 -2.93
CA MET A 81 -6.77 9.29 -1.86
C MET A 81 -6.59 10.76 -2.26
N THR A 82 -6.41 11.06 -3.54
CA THR A 82 -6.19 12.44 -3.99
C THR A 82 -7.46 13.14 -4.48
N LYS A 83 -8.49 12.40 -4.85
CA LYS A 83 -9.70 12.97 -5.47
C LYS A 83 -11.00 12.43 -4.86
N TRP A 84 -11.23 11.12 -4.92
CA TRP A 84 -12.55 10.54 -4.66
C TRP A 84 -13.02 10.64 -3.22
N ILE A 85 -12.12 10.53 -2.25
CA ILE A 85 -12.50 10.56 -0.83
C ILE A 85 -13.20 11.85 -0.44
N TYR A 86 -12.86 12.97 -1.07
CA TYR A 86 -13.46 14.26 -0.75
C TYR A 86 -14.94 14.29 -1.13
N SER A 87 -15.28 13.75 -2.28
CA SER A 87 -16.66 13.63 -2.73
C SER A 87 -17.43 12.60 -1.89
N TRP A 88 -16.81 11.46 -1.64
CA TRP A 88 -17.46 10.39 -0.86
C TRP A 88 -17.77 10.83 0.57
N GLN A 89 -16.89 11.57 1.21
CA GLN A 89 -17.10 12.10 2.56
C GLN A 89 -18.30 13.05 2.59
N LYS A 90 -18.48 13.87 1.56
CA LYS A 90 -19.61 14.79 1.44
C LYS A 90 -20.93 14.07 1.18
N ASN A 91 -20.89 12.91 0.52
CA ASN A 91 -22.07 12.20 0.06
C ASN A 91 -22.34 10.91 0.88
N ASN A 92 -21.93 10.90 2.15
CA ASN A 92 -22.16 9.78 3.06
C ASN A 92 -21.68 8.42 2.52
N TRP A 93 -20.56 8.44 1.77
CA TRP A 93 -19.94 7.23 1.21
C TRP A 93 -20.87 6.49 0.24
N VAL A 94 -21.61 7.26 -0.54
CA VAL A 94 -22.46 6.74 -1.60
C VAL A 94 -21.96 7.30 -2.92
N LYS A 95 -21.87 6.45 -3.93
CA LYS A 95 -21.43 6.83 -5.27
C LYS A 95 -22.56 7.55 -6.04
N SER A 96 -22.23 8.15 -7.18
CA SER A 96 -23.20 8.84 -8.04
C SER A 96 -24.34 7.94 -8.52
N ASP A 97 -24.10 6.63 -8.63
CA ASP A 97 -25.12 5.65 -8.99
C ASP A 97 -25.95 5.18 -7.78
N LYS A 98 -25.78 5.84 -6.63
CA LYS A 98 -26.45 5.57 -5.36
C LYS A 98 -26.06 4.26 -4.70
N LYS A 99 -25.03 3.57 -5.19
CA LYS A 99 -24.48 2.38 -4.56
C LYS A 99 -23.45 2.76 -3.52
N PRO A 100 -23.30 1.95 -2.45
CA PRO A 100 -22.26 2.21 -1.44
C PRO A 100 -20.86 2.18 -2.05
N VAL A 101 -19.96 2.99 -1.52
CA VAL A 101 -18.55 2.96 -1.91
C VAL A 101 -17.93 1.65 -1.45
N GLU A 102 -17.27 0.95 -2.36
CA GLU A 102 -16.59 -0.31 -2.03
C GLU A 102 -15.34 -0.04 -1.18
N ASN A 103 -15.01 -1.01 -0.34
CA ASN A 103 -13.80 -0.96 0.52
C ASN A 103 -13.79 0.26 1.45
N LYS A 104 -14.96 0.72 1.89
CA LYS A 104 -15.09 1.90 2.75
C LYS A 104 -14.17 1.82 3.97
N GLU A 105 -14.12 0.68 4.64
CA GLU A 105 -13.30 0.48 5.84
C GLU A 105 -11.81 0.70 5.56
N TYR A 106 -11.34 0.35 4.38
CA TYR A 106 -9.95 0.57 3.96
C TYR A 106 -9.71 2.07 3.71
N TRP A 107 -10.66 2.74 3.05
CA TRP A 107 -10.56 4.18 2.80
C TRP A 107 -10.54 4.97 4.10
N LEU A 108 -11.40 4.61 5.05
CA LEU A 108 -11.45 5.28 6.35
C LEU A 108 -10.15 5.11 7.12
N LYS A 109 -9.55 3.93 7.05
CA LYS A 109 -8.28 3.64 7.71
C LYS A 109 -7.16 4.47 7.07
N LEU A 110 -7.13 4.54 5.74
CA LEU A 110 -6.13 5.35 5.02
C LEU A 110 -6.25 6.84 5.37
N ILE A 111 -7.48 7.35 5.44
CA ILE A 111 -7.73 8.74 5.82
C ILE A 111 -7.22 9.02 7.23
N GLU A 112 -7.53 8.13 8.17
CA GLU A 112 -7.08 8.25 9.56
C GLU A 112 -5.56 8.27 9.67
N LEU A 113 -4.89 7.33 9.00
CA LEU A 113 -3.43 7.25 8.99
C LEU A 113 -2.80 8.46 8.31
N SER A 114 -3.43 8.96 7.24
CA SER A 114 -2.92 10.13 6.50
C SER A 114 -2.93 11.40 7.33
N LYS A 115 -3.84 11.53 8.29
CA LYS A 115 -3.91 12.72 9.16
C LYS A 115 -2.69 12.85 10.06
N LYS A 116 -2.02 11.75 10.32
CA LYS A 116 -0.83 11.68 11.17
C LYS A 116 0.42 12.19 10.46
N HIS A 117 0.42 12.15 9.14
CA HIS A 117 1.59 12.45 8.32
C HIS A 117 1.29 13.52 7.29
N ASN A 118 2.34 13.99 6.62
CA ASN A 118 2.21 14.82 5.41
C ASN A 118 2.56 13.92 4.23
N ILE A 119 1.53 13.44 3.51
CA ILE A 119 1.70 12.42 2.46
C ILE A 119 1.41 12.96 1.08
N GLU A 120 2.33 12.71 0.17
CA GLU A 120 2.11 12.91 -1.26
C GLU A 120 1.95 11.52 -1.90
N PHE A 121 0.80 11.26 -2.53
CA PHE A 121 0.56 10.00 -3.26
C PHE A 121 0.99 10.20 -4.70
N ILE A 122 1.94 9.37 -5.15
CA ILE A 122 2.55 9.50 -6.48
C ILE A 122 2.24 8.25 -7.30
N LYS A 123 1.61 8.46 -8.46
CA LYS A 123 1.33 7.38 -9.39
C LYS A 123 2.60 7.04 -10.17
N VAL A 124 3.03 5.79 -10.12
CA VAL A 124 4.13 5.31 -10.94
C VAL A 124 3.58 4.38 -12.02
N LYS A 125 4.31 4.24 -13.12
CA LYS A 125 3.93 3.34 -14.20
C LYS A 125 4.30 1.91 -13.81
N GLY A 126 3.33 1.00 -13.86
CA GLY A 126 3.57 -0.41 -13.60
C GLY A 126 4.49 -1.03 -14.66
N HIS A 127 5.28 -2.01 -14.24
CA HIS A 127 6.23 -2.71 -15.12
C HIS A 127 7.18 -1.77 -15.85
N SER A 128 7.58 -0.69 -15.18
CA SER A 128 8.49 0.32 -15.72
C SER A 128 9.92 0.03 -15.29
N THR A 129 10.80 1.00 -15.51
CA THR A 129 12.19 0.95 -15.06
C THR A 129 12.33 1.28 -13.57
N ASN A 130 11.24 1.52 -12.85
CA ASN A 130 11.29 1.84 -11.43
C ASN A 130 11.68 0.60 -10.61
N LYS A 131 12.91 0.62 -10.13
CA LYS A 131 13.53 -0.50 -9.42
C LYS A 131 12.74 -0.92 -8.17
N GLU A 132 12.32 0.06 -7.38
CA GLU A 132 11.63 -0.24 -6.11
C GLU A 132 10.20 -0.73 -6.34
N ASN A 133 9.51 -0.19 -7.34
CA ASN A 133 8.19 -0.69 -7.70
C ASN A 133 8.29 -2.15 -8.18
N ASN A 134 9.33 -2.46 -8.96
CA ASN A 134 9.56 -3.82 -9.43
C ASN A 134 9.92 -4.76 -8.27
N ARG A 135 10.64 -4.27 -7.27
CA ARG A 135 10.95 -5.07 -6.08
C ARG A 135 9.68 -5.39 -5.28
N ALA A 136 8.78 -4.42 -5.11
CA ALA A 136 7.52 -4.65 -4.44
C ALA A 136 6.68 -5.70 -5.17
N ASP A 137 6.61 -5.62 -6.51
CA ASP A 137 5.93 -6.61 -7.34
C ASP A 137 6.53 -8.01 -7.16
N GLU A 138 7.86 -8.10 -7.11
CA GLU A 138 8.55 -9.37 -6.88
C GLU A 138 8.16 -9.99 -5.54
N ILE A 139 8.13 -9.20 -4.47
CA ILE A 139 7.74 -9.68 -3.14
C ILE A 139 6.30 -10.19 -3.15
N VAL A 140 5.39 -9.48 -3.80
CA VAL A 140 3.98 -9.90 -3.93
C VAL A 140 3.91 -11.30 -4.54
N ASN A 141 4.63 -11.53 -5.63
CA ASN A 141 4.61 -12.82 -6.32
C ASN A 141 5.25 -13.93 -5.49
N ILE A 142 6.37 -13.64 -4.82
CA ILE A 142 7.03 -14.59 -3.92
C ILE A 142 6.05 -15.04 -2.83
N LEU A 143 5.33 -14.09 -2.23
CA LEU A 143 4.39 -14.39 -1.14
C LEU A 143 3.21 -15.22 -1.59
N MET A 144 2.67 -14.95 -2.78
CA MET A 144 1.59 -15.76 -3.32
C MET A 144 2.05 -17.19 -3.64
N ASP A 145 3.26 -17.32 -4.18
CA ASP A 145 3.84 -18.65 -4.46
C ASP A 145 4.06 -19.42 -3.17
N GLU A 146 4.63 -18.80 -2.14
CA GLU A 146 4.86 -19.44 -0.84
C GLU A 146 3.55 -19.86 -0.17
N HIS A 147 2.52 -19.02 -0.25
CA HIS A 147 1.20 -19.34 0.30
C HIS A 147 0.64 -20.60 -0.36
N THR A 148 0.76 -20.67 -1.68
CA THR A 148 0.28 -21.82 -2.46
C THR A 148 1.04 -23.10 -2.06
N GLU A 149 2.36 -23.03 -1.92
CA GLU A 149 3.19 -24.16 -1.56
C GLU A 149 2.95 -24.67 -0.15
N LYS A 150 2.78 -23.76 0.81
CA LYS A 150 2.62 -24.10 2.22
C LYS A 150 1.17 -24.36 2.63
N GLY A 151 0.21 -23.88 1.83
CA GLY A 151 -1.21 -23.98 2.17
C GLY A 151 -1.62 -23.04 3.30
N GLU A 152 -0.81 -22.03 3.62
CA GLU A 152 -1.09 -21.07 4.68
C GLU A 152 -0.44 -19.72 4.36
N SER A 153 -0.80 -18.68 5.13
CA SER A 153 -0.28 -17.32 4.95
C SER A 153 1.24 -17.28 4.98
N ALA A 154 1.81 -16.48 4.07
CA ALA A 154 3.24 -16.19 4.02
C ALA A 154 3.45 -14.71 4.36
N SER A 155 4.56 -14.39 4.98
CA SER A 155 4.90 -13.03 5.35
C SER A 155 6.36 -12.72 5.06
N PHE A 156 6.65 -11.44 4.91
CA PHE A 156 7.98 -10.93 4.63
C PHE A 156 8.24 -9.73 5.52
N ASN A 157 9.40 -9.70 6.18
CA ASN A 157 9.76 -8.60 7.06
C ASN A 157 11.28 -8.53 7.15
N GLU A 158 11.89 -7.76 6.24
CA GLU A 158 13.34 -7.60 6.20
C GLU A 158 13.73 -6.13 6.38
N LYS A 159 14.65 -5.91 7.32
CA LYS A 159 15.20 -4.59 7.60
C LYS A 159 16.67 -4.60 7.23
N THR A 160 17.09 -3.65 6.41
CA THR A 160 18.47 -3.49 5.99
C THR A 160 18.96 -2.10 6.41
N GLU A 161 20.11 -2.06 7.05
CA GLU A 161 20.77 -0.80 7.40
C GLU A 161 21.98 -0.65 6.49
N TYR A 162 22.13 0.55 5.91
CA TYR A 162 23.26 0.85 5.06
C TYR A 162 24.30 1.63 5.84
N CYS A 163 25.54 1.19 5.76
CA CYS A 163 26.64 1.92 6.40
C CYS A 163 27.11 3.09 5.54
#